data_a4087158b8a57bad241d89634b4d4098
#
_entry.id   a4087158b8a57bad241d89634b4d4098
#
_cell.length_a   1.000
_cell.length_b   1.000
_cell.length_c   1.000
_cell.angle_alpha   90.00
_cell.angle_beta   90.00
_cell.angle_gamma   90.00
#
_symmetry.space_group_name_H-M   'P 1'
#
loop_
_entity.id
_entity.type
_entity.pdbx_description
1 polymer ?
#
loop_
_entity_poly.entity_id
_entity_poly.type
_entity_poly.pdbx_seq_one_letter_code
_entity_poly.pdbx_strand_id
1 'polypeptide(L)'
;MKLGLYRRSLLAGSGAACVAILAAPSAFADAVSDAKAAVAKYAGPQTTWEGPTKAPKPEPNKKIVYLSGNEQNDIQHLYGVYIKQAGEKLGWTVTIIDGKGSPTSWLAGMNQAIALKPDGIAFAADAASLQDPIRTGVAQGIKFVGLHAAGLPGPQPNLNLFVNIQEDPREIGKAEADWAIADSNGAARVVILSHNEYAIAKVKSMATKEEIEKCGGCKVLDYVNTPASEAAQRQPQLTTSWVQRFGLPFYATSVGDNDWDFAVPVLHSGGVDPSQVKLIGADGNRSAYDRIRKGDQYQVVTVSEPFELQGWQAIDELNRAFHGEPSSGFVQPPFLVTKDNIHAEGGDKNTFIPGNDYKAHYLKIWDVK
;
A
#
# COMPACT_ATOMS: atom_id res chain seq x y z
N MET A 1 91.62 -36.63 4.00
CA MET A 1 91.59 -36.30 5.35
C MET A 1 91.61 -34.82 5.57
N LYS A 2 90.56 -34.12 5.49
CA LYS A 2 90.31 -32.76 6.04
C LYS A 2 88.85 -32.50 6.05
N LEU A 3 88.26 -32.34 7.23
CA LEU A 3 86.86 -31.96 7.45
C LEU A 3 86.64 -30.50 6.98
N GLY A 4 85.59 -30.30 6.27
CA GLY A 4 85.09 -28.98 5.92
C GLY A 4 83.68 -28.77 6.56
N LEU A 5 83.64 -27.90 7.56
CA LEU A 5 82.43 -27.43 8.19
C LEU A 5 81.64 -26.44 7.28
N TYR A 6 80.47 -26.75 6.92
CA TYR A 6 79.51 -25.78 6.34
C TYR A 6 78.54 -25.34 7.40
N ARG A 7 78.61 -24.04 7.76
CA ARG A 7 77.62 -23.29 8.53
C ARG A 7 76.40 -23.03 7.65
N ARG A 8 75.26 -23.50 8.04
CA ARG A 8 73.97 -23.09 7.47
C ARG A 8 73.36 -22.01 8.35
N SER A 9 73.19 -20.79 7.77
CA SER A 9 72.46 -19.69 8.35
C SER A 9 70.97 -19.95 8.29
N LEU A 10 70.25 -19.92 9.43
CA LEU A 10 68.81 -19.90 9.54
C LEU A 10 68.31 -18.49 9.32
N LEU A 11 67.60 -18.28 8.21
CA LEU A 11 66.82 -17.07 7.97
C LEU A 11 65.41 -17.29 8.63
N ALA A 12 65.16 -16.52 9.69
CA ALA A 12 63.85 -16.43 10.32
C ALA A 12 62.94 -15.59 9.42
N GLY A 13 62.02 -16.22 8.73
CA GLY A 13 60.92 -15.54 8.01
C GLY A 13 59.80 -15.15 8.96
N SER A 14 59.70 -13.84 9.26
CA SER A 14 58.55 -13.29 9.98
C SER A 14 57.33 -13.28 9.06
N GLY A 15 56.45 -14.26 9.22
CA GLY A 15 55.13 -14.29 8.57
C GLY A 15 54.23 -13.24 9.22
N ALA A 16 53.97 -12.14 8.53
CA ALA A 16 52.90 -11.22 8.89
C ALA A 16 51.55 -11.89 8.58
N ALA A 17 50.86 -12.34 9.60
CA ALA A 17 49.46 -12.76 9.50
C ALA A 17 48.61 -11.51 9.28
N CYS A 18 48.20 -11.25 8.05
CA CYS A 18 47.15 -10.28 7.76
C CYS A 18 45.83 -10.84 8.34
N VAL A 19 45.43 -10.30 9.46
CA VAL A 19 44.06 -10.48 9.97
C VAL A 19 43.12 -9.74 9.03
N ALA A 20 42.44 -10.45 8.15
CA ALA A 20 41.33 -9.91 7.39
C ALA A 20 40.22 -9.57 8.39
N ILE A 21 40.07 -8.31 8.75
CA ILE A 21 38.96 -7.77 9.50
C ILE A 21 37.74 -7.90 8.60
N LEU A 22 36.85 -8.79 8.96
CA LEU A 22 35.57 -9.00 8.34
C LEU A 22 34.76 -7.69 8.38
N ALA A 23 34.62 -7.03 7.22
CA ALA A 23 33.78 -5.84 7.02
C ALA A 23 32.28 -6.20 6.94
N ALA A 24 31.79 -7.08 7.80
CA ALA A 24 30.39 -7.44 7.90
C ALA A 24 29.53 -6.53 8.82
N PRO A 25 30.07 -5.66 9.69
CA PRO A 25 29.22 -4.83 10.55
C PRO A 25 28.65 -3.56 9.91
N SER A 26 29.20 -3.04 8.81
CA SER A 26 28.76 -1.75 8.26
C SER A 26 27.42 -1.85 7.49
N ALA A 27 27.27 -2.80 6.60
CA ALA A 27 26.07 -2.94 5.79
C ALA A 27 24.79 -3.26 6.60
N PHE A 28 24.95 -3.98 7.70
CA PHE A 28 23.84 -4.27 8.63
C PHE A 28 23.43 -3.04 9.44
N ALA A 29 24.39 -2.28 9.96
CA ALA A 29 24.13 -1.04 10.69
C ALA A 29 23.50 0.02 9.77
N ASP A 30 23.94 0.07 8.51
CA ASP A 30 23.43 0.97 7.48
C ASP A 30 21.94 0.65 7.18
N ALA A 31 21.57 -0.62 6.98
CA ALA A 31 20.19 -1.03 6.72
C ALA A 31 19.23 -0.64 7.86
N VAL A 32 19.64 -0.79 9.13
CA VAL A 32 18.83 -0.39 10.28
C VAL A 32 18.70 1.13 10.37
N SER A 33 19.79 1.87 10.09
CA SER A 33 19.79 3.34 10.08
C SER A 33 18.86 3.87 9.00
N ASP A 34 18.96 3.32 7.79
CA ASP A 34 18.13 3.70 6.65
C ASP A 34 16.65 3.41 6.90
N ALA A 35 16.34 2.23 7.46
CA ALA A 35 14.99 1.86 7.83
C ALA A 35 14.40 2.81 8.89
N LYS A 36 15.17 3.19 9.92
CA LYS A 36 14.73 4.18 10.92
C LYS A 36 14.48 5.55 10.30
N ALA A 37 15.32 5.99 9.37
CA ALA A 37 15.13 7.25 8.66
C ALA A 37 13.89 7.21 7.76
N ALA A 38 13.65 6.10 7.07
CA ALA A 38 12.47 5.90 6.24
C ALA A 38 11.18 5.91 7.09
N VAL A 39 11.16 5.18 8.21
CA VAL A 39 10.03 5.18 9.16
C VAL A 39 9.74 6.59 9.66
N ALA A 40 10.77 7.35 10.06
CA ALA A 40 10.60 8.72 10.53
C ALA A 40 10.01 9.64 9.44
N LYS A 41 10.42 9.45 8.17
CA LYS A 41 9.88 10.17 7.02
C LYS A 41 8.40 9.85 6.81
N TYR A 42 8.04 8.55 6.75
CA TYR A 42 6.66 8.11 6.48
C TYR A 42 5.70 8.38 7.64
N ALA A 43 6.19 8.40 8.89
CA ALA A 43 5.40 8.73 10.07
C ALA A 43 5.28 10.24 10.34
N GLY A 44 6.03 11.05 9.59
CA GLY A 44 6.02 12.50 9.71
C GLY A 44 4.74 13.15 9.14
N PRO A 45 4.38 14.36 9.62
CA PRO A 45 3.17 15.04 9.18
C PRO A 45 3.21 15.43 7.69
N GLN A 46 2.07 15.25 7.00
CA GLN A 46 1.91 15.54 5.58
C GLN A 46 1.09 16.83 5.38
N THR A 47 1.67 17.96 5.77
CA THR A 47 1.00 19.28 5.79
C THR A 47 1.26 20.12 4.55
N THR A 48 2.16 19.71 3.67
CA THR A 48 2.49 20.42 2.44
C THR A 48 1.65 19.90 1.27
N TRP A 49 1.02 20.82 0.52
CA TRP A 49 0.34 20.45 -0.71
C TRP A 49 1.34 20.31 -1.86
N GLU A 50 1.46 19.08 -2.38
CA GLU A 50 2.29 18.75 -3.54
C GLU A 50 1.46 18.40 -4.78
N GLY A 51 0.13 18.51 -4.67
CA GLY A 51 -0.81 18.21 -5.75
C GLY A 51 -0.92 19.34 -6.79
N PRO A 52 -1.89 19.21 -7.72
CA PRO A 52 -2.03 20.15 -8.82
C PRO A 52 -2.36 21.57 -8.36
N THR A 53 -1.75 22.55 -9.03
CA THR A 53 -1.97 23.99 -8.80
C THR A 53 -2.84 24.65 -9.87
N LYS A 54 -3.21 23.90 -10.92
CA LYS A 54 -4.08 24.32 -12.03
C LYS A 54 -4.94 23.16 -12.47
N ALA A 55 -6.14 23.45 -12.93
CA ALA A 55 -7.05 22.53 -13.60
C ALA A 55 -7.85 23.27 -14.68
N PRO A 56 -8.38 22.60 -15.71
CA PRO A 56 -9.37 23.20 -16.58
C PRO A 56 -10.65 23.51 -15.78
N LYS A 57 -11.36 24.56 -16.17
CA LYS A 57 -12.64 24.92 -15.55
C LYS A 57 -13.65 23.81 -15.80
N PRO A 58 -14.26 23.22 -14.76
CA PRO A 58 -15.20 22.14 -14.93
C PRO A 58 -16.46 22.56 -15.71
N GLU A 59 -16.88 21.70 -16.65
CA GLU A 59 -18.20 21.82 -17.27
C GLU A 59 -19.25 21.23 -16.32
N PRO A 60 -20.43 21.86 -16.18
CA PRO A 60 -21.49 21.35 -15.31
C PRO A 60 -22.19 20.12 -15.91
N ASN A 61 -23.01 19.46 -15.08
CA ASN A 61 -23.94 18.40 -15.49
C ASN A 61 -23.29 17.12 -16.05
N LYS A 62 -22.01 16.83 -15.76
CA LYS A 62 -21.42 15.55 -16.11
C LYS A 62 -22.05 14.42 -15.30
N LYS A 63 -22.17 13.26 -15.93
CA LYS A 63 -22.66 12.01 -15.33
C LYS A 63 -21.47 11.09 -15.09
N ILE A 64 -21.23 10.77 -13.85
CA ILE A 64 -20.14 9.88 -13.43
C ILE A 64 -20.73 8.60 -12.85
N VAL A 65 -20.12 7.47 -13.15
CA VAL A 65 -20.37 6.22 -12.43
C VAL A 65 -19.11 5.87 -11.64
N TYR A 66 -19.28 5.51 -10.39
CA TYR A 66 -18.26 4.83 -9.62
C TYR A 66 -18.62 3.35 -9.49
N LEU A 67 -17.79 2.45 -10.02
CA LEU A 67 -17.88 1.02 -9.81
C LEU A 67 -16.98 0.64 -8.62
N SER A 68 -17.54 0.42 -7.48
CA SER A 68 -16.87 -0.16 -6.33
C SER A 68 -16.53 -1.62 -6.61
N GLY A 69 -15.35 -2.08 -6.30
CA GLY A 69 -15.02 -3.51 -6.40
C GLY A 69 -15.81 -4.34 -5.37
N ASN A 70 -16.04 -3.77 -4.17
CA ASN A 70 -16.84 -4.38 -3.11
C ASN A 70 -17.29 -3.34 -2.07
N GLU A 71 -18.55 -3.01 -2.01
CA GLU A 71 -19.11 -2.05 -1.03
C GLU A 71 -19.02 -2.52 0.44
N GLN A 72 -18.74 -3.79 0.69
CA GLN A 72 -18.46 -4.29 2.04
C GLN A 72 -17.04 -3.99 2.51
N ASN A 73 -16.17 -3.59 1.60
CA ASN A 73 -14.84 -3.10 1.93
C ASN A 73 -14.94 -1.60 2.25
N ASP A 74 -14.61 -1.21 3.47
CA ASP A 74 -14.71 0.17 3.96
C ASP A 74 -14.04 1.19 3.02
N ILE A 75 -12.89 0.86 2.47
CA ILE A 75 -12.10 1.73 1.61
C ILE A 75 -12.80 1.98 0.29
N GLN A 76 -13.25 0.89 -0.34
CA GLN A 76 -13.93 0.99 -1.64
C GLN A 76 -15.28 1.69 -1.52
N HIS A 77 -15.97 1.51 -0.39
CA HIS A 77 -17.15 2.29 -0.05
C HIS A 77 -16.83 3.79 0.10
N LEU A 78 -15.77 4.11 0.85
CA LEU A 78 -15.36 5.50 1.09
C LEU A 78 -14.95 6.22 -0.20
N TYR A 79 -14.31 5.56 -1.17
CA TYR A 79 -14.09 6.17 -2.48
C TYR A 79 -15.39 6.67 -3.10
N GLY A 80 -16.45 5.86 -3.11
CA GLY A 80 -17.75 6.24 -3.64
C GLY A 80 -18.32 7.48 -2.95
N VAL A 81 -18.22 7.53 -1.61
CA VAL A 81 -18.66 8.67 -0.80
C VAL A 81 -17.92 9.94 -1.20
N TYR A 82 -16.59 9.89 -1.32
CA TYR A 82 -15.77 11.07 -1.56
C TYR A 82 -15.76 11.51 -3.03
N ILE A 83 -15.83 10.59 -3.98
CA ILE A 83 -16.08 10.90 -5.39
C ILE A 83 -17.41 11.64 -5.56
N LYS A 84 -18.46 11.17 -4.88
CA LYS A 84 -19.77 11.83 -4.90
C LYS A 84 -19.70 13.22 -4.29
N GLN A 85 -19.06 13.36 -3.11
CA GLN A 85 -18.88 14.66 -2.45
C GLN A 85 -18.16 15.67 -3.35
N ALA A 86 -17.07 15.26 -4.00
CA ALA A 86 -16.30 16.12 -4.90
C ALA A 86 -17.07 16.45 -6.18
N GLY A 87 -17.73 15.46 -6.80
CA GLY A 87 -18.54 15.65 -8.00
C GLY A 87 -19.70 16.62 -7.80
N GLU A 88 -20.40 16.54 -6.64
CA GLU A 88 -21.48 17.44 -6.28
C GLU A 88 -21.02 18.92 -6.19
N LYS A 89 -19.74 19.18 -5.80
CA LYS A 89 -19.15 20.53 -5.83
C LYS A 89 -19.07 21.12 -7.24
N LEU A 90 -18.97 20.25 -8.25
CA LEU A 90 -18.92 20.63 -9.66
C LEU A 90 -20.30 20.63 -10.35
N GLY A 91 -21.36 20.31 -9.61
CA GLY A 91 -22.71 20.10 -10.18
C GLY A 91 -22.83 18.83 -11.02
N TRP A 92 -22.00 17.82 -10.74
CA TRP A 92 -22.01 16.53 -11.40
C TRP A 92 -22.88 15.51 -10.66
N THR A 93 -23.44 14.57 -11.40
CA THR A 93 -24.18 13.44 -10.81
C THR A 93 -23.29 12.23 -10.73
N VAL A 94 -23.21 11.59 -9.56
CA VAL A 94 -22.43 10.37 -9.33
C VAL A 94 -23.36 9.23 -8.94
N THR A 95 -23.32 8.13 -9.71
CA THR A 95 -24.00 6.87 -9.44
C THR A 95 -23.00 5.83 -8.96
N ILE A 96 -23.28 5.13 -7.86
CA ILE A 96 -22.43 4.09 -7.31
C ILE A 96 -23.02 2.72 -7.70
N ILE A 97 -22.16 1.82 -8.17
CA ILE A 97 -22.48 0.42 -8.48
C ILE A 97 -21.60 -0.48 -7.62
N ASP A 98 -22.19 -1.45 -6.93
CA ASP A 98 -21.47 -2.45 -6.14
C ASP A 98 -21.01 -3.61 -7.03
N GLY A 99 -19.69 -3.80 -7.13
CA GLY A 99 -19.04 -4.90 -7.84
C GLY A 99 -18.97 -6.21 -7.06
N LYS A 100 -19.41 -6.26 -5.81
CA LYS A 100 -19.60 -7.49 -4.99
C LYS A 100 -18.37 -8.39 -4.85
N GLY A 101 -17.16 -7.87 -5.02
CA GLY A 101 -15.91 -8.53 -4.67
C GLY A 101 -15.46 -9.69 -5.57
N SER A 102 -16.02 -9.85 -6.78
CA SER A 102 -15.57 -10.92 -7.67
C SER A 102 -15.38 -10.45 -9.12
N PRO A 103 -14.45 -11.04 -9.89
CA PRO A 103 -14.23 -10.69 -11.30
C PRO A 103 -15.51 -10.78 -12.16
N THR A 104 -16.35 -11.80 -11.93
CA THR A 104 -17.63 -11.95 -12.65
C THR A 104 -18.59 -10.81 -12.34
N SER A 105 -18.69 -10.40 -11.09
CA SER A 105 -19.55 -9.30 -10.68
C SER A 105 -18.99 -7.95 -11.12
N TRP A 106 -17.66 -7.78 -11.13
CA TRP A 106 -17.04 -6.57 -11.67
C TRP A 106 -17.35 -6.39 -13.15
N LEU A 107 -17.27 -7.50 -13.94
CA LEU A 107 -17.64 -7.49 -15.36
C LEU A 107 -19.10 -7.08 -15.55
N ALA A 108 -20.01 -7.65 -14.76
CA ALA A 108 -21.43 -7.29 -14.82
C ALA A 108 -21.67 -5.83 -14.43
N GLY A 109 -21.02 -5.35 -13.34
CA GLY A 109 -21.09 -3.96 -12.89
C GLY A 109 -20.53 -2.97 -13.90
N MET A 110 -19.40 -3.30 -14.57
CA MET A 110 -18.81 -2.44 -15.59
C MET A 110 -19.73 -2.35 -16.84
N ASN A 111 -20.32 -3.45 -17.27
CA ASN A 111 -21.30 -3.43 -18.37
C ASN A 111 -22.54 -2.60 -18.00
N GLN A 112 -23.03 -2.71 -16.76
CA GLN A 112 -24.11 -1.87 -16.26
C GLN A 112 -23.70 -0.38 -16.25
N ALA A 113 -22.49 -0.06 -15.79
CA ALA A 113 -21.97 1.30 -15.78
C ALA A 113 -21.96 1.92 -17.19
N ILE A 114 -21.45 1.19 -18.18
CA ILE A 114 -21.39 1.63 -19.58
C ILE A 114 -22.80 1.82 -20.17
N ALA A 115 -23.75 0.93 -19.84
CA ALA A 115 -25.13 1.02 -20.30
C ALA A 115 -25.86 2.29 -19.83
N LEU A 116 -25.42 2.91 -18.72
CA LEU A 116 -25.91 4.21 -18.23
C LEU A 116 -25.42 5.39 -19.09
N LYS A 117 -24.49 5.15 -20.03
CA LYS A 117 -23.88 6.16 -20.91
C LYS A 117 -23.38 7.37 -20.12
N PRO A 118 -22.50 7.18 -19.12
CA PRO A 118 -21.90 8.29 -18.38
C PRO A 118 -20.84 9.01 -19.22
N ASP A 119 -20.47 10.22 -18.81
CA ASP A 119 -19.29 10.91 -19.37
C ASP A 119 -17.98 10.25 -18.89
N GLY A 120 -17.95 9.78 -17.64
CA GLY A 120 -16.78 9.14 -17.05
C GLY A 120 -17.13 8.02 -16.08
N ILE A 121 -16.22 7.06 -15.95
CA ILE A 121 -16.29 5.97 -14.97
C ILE A 121 -15.01 5.99 -14.13
N ALA A 122 -15.17 6.13 -12.82
CA ALA A 122 -14.15 5.81 -11.83
C ALA A 122 -14.42 4.39 -11.30
N PHE A 123 -13.38 3.59 -11.02
CA PHE A 123 -13.61 2.24 -10.53
C PHE A 123 -12.46 1.68 -9.69
N ALA A 124 -12.78 0.79 -8.75
CA ALA A 124 -11.84 0.15 -7.84
C ALA A 124 -11.88 -1.39 -7.99
N ALA A 125 -11.56 -1.87 -9.19
CA ALA A 125 -11.43 -3.28 -9.52
C ALA A 125 -10.25 -3.48 -10.47
N ASP A 126 -9.72 -4.70 -10.61
CA ASP A 126 -8.56 -4.94 -11.47
C ASP A 126 -8.89 -4.65 -12.95
N ALA A 127 -8.22 -3.65 -13.52
CA ALA A 127 -8.47 -3.18 -14.87
C ALA A 127 -8.09 -4.21 -15.94
N ALA A 128 -7.11 -5.08 -15.68
CA ALA A 128 -6.70 -6.09 -16.64
C ALA A 128 -7.83 -7.11 -16.91
N SER A 129 -8.61 -7.42 -15.88
CA SER A 129 -9.78 -8.31 -15.99
C SER A 129 -10.98 -7.68 -16.70
N LEU A 130 -10.98 -6.35 -16.87
CA LEU A 130 -12.10 -5.57 -17.42
C LEU A 130 -11.83 -4.95 -18.78
N GLN A 131 -10.80 -5.42 -19.50
CA GLN A 131 -10.36 -4.78 -20.75
C GLN A 131 -11.41 -4.74 -21.85
N ASP A 132 -12.22 -5.79 -22.00
CA ASP A 132 -13.25 -5.83 -23.06
C ASP A 132 -14.34 -4.76 -22.87
N PRO A 133 -14.99 -4.64 -21.69
CA PRO A 133 -15.94 -3.56 -21.48
C PRO A 133 -15.27 -2.18 -21.45
N ILE A 134 -14.05 -2.02 -20.92
CA ILE A 134 -13.35 -0.74 -20.93
C ILE A 134 -13.13 -0.26 -22.39
N ARG A 135 -12.64 -1.12 -23.29
CA ARG A 135 -12.50 -0.77 -24.72
C ARG A 135 -13.84 -0.39 -25.35
N THR A 136 -14.92 -1.10 -25.00
CA THR A 136 -16.25 -0.77 -25.48
C THR A 136 -16.70 0.62 -25.01
N GLY A 137 -16.46 0.97 -23.74
CA GLY A 137 -16.77 2.29 -23.20
C GLY A 137 -15.92 3.41 -23.82
N VAL A 138 -14.62 3.17 -23.99
CA VAL A 138 -13.71 4.13 -24.67
C VAL A 138 -14.18 4.42 -26.10
N ALA A 139 -14.61 3.40 -26.85
CA ALA A 139 -15.18 3.58 -28.20
C ALA A 139 -16.47 4.43 -28.20
N GLN A 140 -17.19 4.49 -27.06
CA GLN A 140 -18.35 5.36 -26.86
C GLN A 140 -17.98 6.77 -26.32
N GLY A 141 -16.68 7.06 -26.11
CA GLY A 141 -16.19 8.33 -25.62
C GLY A 141 -16.12 8.45 -24.09
N ILE A 142 -16.44 7.40 -23.35
CA ILE A 142 -16.39 7.38 -21.89
C ILE A 142 -14.93 7.46 -21.40
N LYS A 143 -14.64 8.31 -20.41
CA LYS A 143 -13.32 8.41 -19.77
C LYS A 143 -13.24 7.49 -18.56
N PHE A 144 -12.09 6.79 -18.41
CA PHE A 144 -11.88 5.83 -17.33
C PHE A 144 -10.74 6.27 -16.40
N VAL A 145 -11.03 6.31 -15.12
CA VAL A 145 -10.07 6.55 -14.03
C VAL A 145 -10.11 5.36 -13.07
N GLY A 146 -8.95 4.74 -12.85
CA GLY A 146 -8.79 3.67 -11.88
C GLY A 146 -8.46 4.19 -10.49
N LEU A 147 -8.90 3.49 -9.45
CA LEU A 147 -8.45 3.61 -8.06
C LEU A 147 -8.01 2.21 -7.62
N HIS A 148 -6.74 2.01 -7.35
CA HIS A 148 -6.15 0.68 -7.11
C HIS A 148 -6.42 -0.34 -8.24
N ALA A 149 -6.70 0.15 -9.46
CA ALA A 149 -7.12 -0.69 -10.58
C ALA A 149 -5.97 -1.28 -11.40
N ALA A 150 -4.74 -0.87 -11.12
CA ALA A 150 -3.52 -1.34 -11.80
C ALA A 150 -2.36 -1.49 -10.83
N GLY A 151 -1.28 -2.12 -11.28
CA GLY A 151 -0.11 -2.39 -10.42
C GLY A 151 0.67 -1.14 -9.99
N LEU A 152 0.57 -0.02 -10.73
CA LEU A 152 1.31 1.22 -10.45
C LEU A 152 0.41 2.44 -10.65
N PRO A 153 0.69 3.57 -9.94
CA PRO A 153 -0.02 4.83 -10.16
C PRO A 153 0.34 5.47 -11.51
N GLY A 154 -0.45 6.47 -11.89
CA GLY A 154 -0.24 7.26 -13.10
C GLY A 154 -0.99 6.77 -14.33
N PRO A 155 -0.74 7.35 -15.51
CA PRO A 155 -1.40 6.97 -16.76
C PRO A 155 -1.19 5.51 -17.13
N GLN A 156 -2.26 4.82 -17.53
CA GLN A 156 -2.22 3.40 -17.93
C GLN A 156 -2.79 3.20 -19.34
N PRO A 157 -2.13 3.70 -20.39
CA PRO A 157 -2.66 3.66 -21.76
C PRO A 157 -2.87 2.23 -22.26
N ASN A 158 -2.03 1.27 -21.84
CA ASN A 158 -2.16 -0.15 -22.18
C ASN A 158 -3.42 -0.79 -21.58
N LEU A 159 -3.97 -0.19 -20.52
CA LEU A 159 -5.21 -0.61 -19.88
C LEU A 159 -6.39 0.29 -20.25
N ASN A 160 -6.21 1.22 -21.20
CA ASN A 160 -7.20 2.21 -21.60
C ASN A 160 -7.71 3.09 -20.45
N LEU A 161 -6.88 3.32 -19.42
CA LEU A 161 -7.17 4.24 -18.33
C LEU A 161 -6.47 5.57 -18.59
N PHE A 162 -7.19 6.66 -18.35
CA PHE A 162 -6.60 7.99 -18.32
C PHE A 162 -5.52 8.07 -17.24
N VAL A 163 -5.85 7.60 -16.04
CA VAL A 163 -4.93 7.49 -14.91
C VAL A 163 -5.41 6.40 -13.94
N ASN A 164 -4.49 5.81 -13.22
CA ASN A 164 -4.73 4.99 -12.04
C ASN A 164 -4.27 5.75 -10.79
N ILE A 165 -5.18 6.04 -9.89
CA ILE A 165 -4.96 6.79 -8.65
C ILE A 165 -4.70 5.79 -7.54
N GLN A 166 -3.55 5.90 -6.92
CA GLN A 166 -3.11 5.14 -5.74
C GLN A 166 -1.78 5.72 -5.27
N GLU A 167 -1.35 5.39 -4.09
CA GLU A 167 0.04 5.55 -3.68
C GLU A 167 0.94 4.58 -4.45
N ASP A 168 2.25 4.81 -4.43
CA ASP A 168 3.16 3.82 -5.03
C ASP A 168 3.23 2.57 -4.13
N PRO A 169 2.72 1.42 -4.58
CA PRO A 169 2.70 0.21 -3.75
C PRO A 169 4.10 -0.30 -3.38
N ARG A 170 5.13 0.12 -4.12
CA ARG A 170 6.52 -0.19 -3.77
C ARG A 170 6.95 0.57 -2.52
N GLU A 171 6.54 1.83 -2.39
CA GLU A 171 6.81 2.64 -1.20
C GLU A 171 6.02 2.12 0.02
N ILE A 172 4.78 1.66 -0.18
CA ILE A 172 3.97 1.05 0.88
C ILE A 172 4.66 -0.22 1.40
N GLY A 173 4.99 -1.16 0.52
CA GLY A 173 5.65 -2.41 0.91
C GLY A 173 7.01 -2.18 1.55
N LYS A 174 7.76 -1.17 1.06
CA LYS A 174 9.00 -0.75 1.67
C LYS A 174 8.79 -0.18 3.08
N ALA A 175 7.79 0.67 3.28
CA ALA A 175 7.47 1.22 4.61
C ALA A 175 7.09 0.14 5.64
N GLU A 176 6.34 -0.89 5.24
CA GLU A 176 6.06 -2.08 6.07
C GLU A 176 7.33 -2.80 6.49
N ALA A 177 8.23 -3.05 5.53
CA ALA A 177 9.50 -3.74 5.78
C ALA A 177 10.44 -2.90 6.65
N ASP A 178 10.60 -1.62 6.34
CA ASP A 178 11.45 -0.70 7.08
C ASP A 178 11.03 -0.60 8.54
N TRP A 179 9.69 -0.60 8.80
CA TRP A 179 9.23 -0.60 10.18
C TRP A 179 9.64 -1.88 10.92
N ALA A 180 9.47 -3.06 10.31
CA ALA A 180 9.88 -4.33 10.90
C ALA A 180 11.40 -4.41 11.12
N ILE A 181 12.20 -3.91 10.17
CA ILE A 181 13.66 -3.83 10.26
C ILE A 181 14.07 -2.90 11.42
N ALA A 182 13.48 -1.71 11.50
CA ALA A 182 13.79 -0.72 12.52
C ALA A 182 13.42 -1.20 13.94
N ASP A 183 12.21 -1.76 14.10
CA ASP A 183 11.68 -2.25 15.38
C ASP A 183 12.45 -3.47 15.91
N SER A 184 12.87 -4.37 15.00
CA SER A 184 13.67 -5.56 15.34
C SER A 184 15.16 -5.29 15.49
N ASN A 185 15.61 -4.07 15.22
CA ASN A 185 17.02 -3.75 15.10
C ASN A 185 17.75 -4.63 14.06
N GLY A 186 17.09 -4.93 12.92
CA GLY A 186 17.65 -5.69 11.81
C GLY A 186 17.60 -7.21 11.98
N ALA A 187 16.78 -7.73 12.88
CA ALA A 187 16.62 -9.16 13.13
C ALA A 187 15.16 -9.64 12.88
N ALA A 188 14.44 -8.97 11.98
CA ALA A 188 13.04 -9.28 11.69
C ALA A 188 12.87 -10.67 11.08
N ARG A 189 11.92 -11.44 11.61
CA ARG A 189 11.45 -12.72 11.07
C ARG A 189 10.03 -12.48 10.57
N VAL A 190 9.82 -12.46 9.26
CA VAL A 190 8.61 -11.91 8.64
C VAL A 190 7.87 -12.95 7.83
N VAL A 191 6.57 -13.08 8.06
CA VAL A 191 5.63 -13.74 7.16
C VAL A 191 4.96 -12.66 6.30
N ILE A 192 4.81 -12.90 5.01
CA ILE A 192 4.23 -11.95 4.05
C ILE A 192 2.98 -12.57 3.44
N LEU A 193 1.83 -11.92 3.60
CA LEU A 193 0.57 -12.30 3.00
C LEU A 193 0.23 -11.40 1.81
N SER A 194 -0.23 -12.00 0.72
CA SER A 194 -0.59 -11.32 -0.52
C SER A 194 -1.89 -11.83 -1.13
N HIS A 195 -2.50 -11.01 -1.97
CA HIS A 195 -3.70 -11.26 -2.77
C HIS A 195 -3.39 -11.02 -4.24
N ASN A 196 -2.67 -11.95 -4.89
CA ASN A 196 -2.08 -11.76 -6.21
C ASN A 196 -3.09 -11.62 -7.36
N GLU A 197 -4.38 -11.80 -7.11
CA GLU A 197 -5.46 -11.46 -8.05
C GLU A 197 -5.58 -9.94 -8.27
N TYR A 198 -5.04 -9.11 -7.35
CA TYR A 198 -4.86 -7.69 -7.53
C TYR A 198 -3.42 -7.36 -7.89
N ALA A 199 -3.20 -6.71 -9.03
CA ALA A 199 -1.86 -6.35 -9.48
C ALA A 199 -1.12 -5.46 -8.46
N ILE A 200 -1.82 -4.52 -7.81
CA ILE A 200 -1.27 -3.66 -6.75
C ILE A 200 -0.77 -4.48 -5.56
N ALA A 201 -1.54 -5.48 -5.10
CA ALA A 201 -1.19 -6.30 -3.94
C ALA A 201 0.09 -7.11 -4.20
N LYS A 202 0.24 -7.64 -5.41
CA LYS A 202 1.46 -8.33 -5.82
C LYS A 202 2.68 -7.40 -5.80
N VAL A 203 2.56 -6.17 -6.30
CA VAL A 203 3.67 -5.21 -6.28
C VAL A 203 4.04 -4.83 -4.85
N LYS A 204 3.04 -4.54 -3.99
CA LYS A 204 3.20 -4.20 -2.57
C LYS A 204 3.95 -5.31 -1.83
N SER A 205 3.45 -6.53 -1.85
CA SER A 205 4.04 -7.68 -1.13
C SER A 205 5.42 -8.08 -1.63
N MET A 206 5.68 -7.95 -2.93
CA MET A 206 7.01 -8.19 -3.49
C MET A 206 8.01 -7.13 -3.03
N ALA A 207 7.62 -5.86 -2.95
CA ALA A 207 8.47 -4.80 -2.42
C ALA A 207 8.82 -5.02 -0.93
N THR A 208 7.83 -5.45 -0.12
CA THR A 208 8.07 -5.85 1.27
C THR A 208 9.11 -6.98 1.35
N LYS A 209 8.93 -8.02 0.52
CA LYS A 209 9.85 -9.16 0.47
C LYS A 209 11.27 -8.74 0.10
N GLU A 210 11.41 -7.97 -0.96
CA GLU A 210 12.72 -7.51 -1.46
C GLU A 210 13.45 -6.66 -0.42
N GLU A 211 12.74 -5.80 0.31
CA GLU A 211 13.35 -4.95 1.33
C GLU A 211 13.79 -5.76 2.57
N ILE A 212 12.98 -6.72 3.03
CA ILE A 212 13.37 -7.65 4.09
C ILE A 212 14.60 -8.48 3.69
N GLU A 213 14.69 -8.94 2.45
CA GLU A 213 15.81 -9.73 1.96
C GLU A 213 17.13 -8.94 1.85
N LYS A 214 17.06 -7.61 1.69
CA LYS A 214 18.24 -6.71 1.71
C LYS A 214 18.82 -6.50 3.11
N CYS A 215 18.05 -6.71 4.15
CA CYS A 215 18.41 -6.38 5.53
C CYS A 215 19.62 -7.19 6.08
N GLY A 216 19.99 -8.30 5.47
CA GLY A 216 21.15 -9.12 5.86
C GLY A 216 20.97 -9.93 7.16
N GLY A 217 20.31 -9.39 8.18
CA GLY A 217 19.99 -10.07 9.45
C GLY A 217 18.53 -10.50 9.55
N CYS A 218 17.70 -10.02 8.65
CA CYS A 218 16.27 -10.33 8.60
C CYS A 218 16.01 -11.63 7.83
N LYS A 219 14.80 -12.18 7.99
CA LYS A 219 14.40 -13.41 7.33
C LYS A 219 12.95 -13.40 6.92
N VAL A 220 12.66 -13.65 5.64
CA VAL A 220 11.33 -14.03 5.18
C VAL A 220 11.08 -15.49 5.58
N LEU A 221 10.10 -15.71 6.44
CA LEU A 221 9.72 -17.04 6.93
C LEU A 221 8.79 -17.76 5.96
N ASP A 222 7.86 -16.99 5.38
CA ASP A 222 6.87 -17.48 4.42
C ASP A 222 6.39 -16.34 3.53
N TYR A 223 6.03 -16.67 2.29
CA TYR A 223 5.32 -15.78 1.39
C TYR A 223 4.07 -16.50 0.91
N VAL A 224 2.92 -16.05 1.37
CA VAL A 224 1.65 -16.73 1.16
C VAL A 224 0.74 -15.87 0.26
N ASN A 225 0.26 -16.50 -0.81
CA ASN A 225 -0.79 -15.93 -1.64
C ASN A 225 -2.11 -16.63 -1.36
N THR A 226 -3.14 -15.87 -0.98
CA THR A 226 -4.51 -16.35 -0.83
C THR A 226 -5.47 -15.41 -1.55
N PRO A 227 -6.56 -15.91 -2.14
CA PRO A 227 -7.61 -15.02 -2.63
C PRO A 227 -8.22 -14.18 -1.49
N ALA A 228 -8.39 -12.89 -1.70
CA ALA A 228 -9.00 -11.99 -0.70
C ALA A 228 -10.40 -12.46 -0.30
N SER A 229 -11.18 -13.02 -1.24
CA SER A 229 -12.51 -13.60 -0.96
C SER A 229 -12.48 -14.80 -0.02
N GLU A 230 -11.33 -15.44 0.18
CA GLU A 230 -11.14 -16.59 1.06
C GLU A 230 -10.48 -16.22 2.39
N ALA A 231 -10.17 -14.95 2.63
CA ALA A 231 -9.43 -14.49 3.82
C ALA A 231 -10.11 -14.96 5.13
N ALA A 232 -11.41 -14.79 5.26
CA ALA A 232 -12.14 -15.21 6.46
C ALA A 232 -12.00 -16.71 6.79
N GLN A 233 -11.85 -17.55 5.78
CA GLN A 233 -11.73 -18.99 5.93
C GLN A 233 -10.26 -19.42 6.13
N ARG A 234 -9.33 -18.84 5.36
CA ARG A 234 -7.92 -19.26 5.33
C ARG A 234 -7.06 -18.61 6.41
N GLN A 235 -7.30 -17.35 6.72
CA GLN A 235 -6.45 -16.58 7.62
C GLN A 235 -6.35 -17.20 9.03
N PRO A 236 -7.44 -17.71 9.65
CA PRO A 236 -7.35 -18.39 10.94
C PRO A 236 -6.40 -19.61 10.91
N GLN A 237 -6.47 -20.41 9.85
CA GLN A 237 -5.64 -21.61 9.69
C GLN A 237 -4.16 -21.25 9.46
N LEU A 238 -3.90 -20.23 8.63
CA LEU A 238 -2.56 -19.71 8.36
C LEU A 238 -1.92 -19.19 9.65
N THR A 239 -2.66 -18.37 10.41
CA THR A 239 -2.19 -17.80 11.69
C THR A 239 -1.77 -18.90 12.66
N THR A 240 -2.61 -19.93 12.85
CA THR A 240 -2.27 -21.10 13.68
C THR A 240 -1.01 -21.82 13.17
N SER A 241 -0.94 -22.04 11.85
CA SER A 241 0.19 -22.69 11.21
C SER A 241 1.50 -21.92 11.40
N TRP A 242 1.47 -20.59 11.29
CA TRP A 242 2.66 -19.76 11.46
C TRP A 242 3.21 -19.83 12.87
N VAL A 243 2.35 -19.75 13.90
CA VAL A 243 2.76 -19.91 15.31
C VAL A 243 3.40 -21.28 15.53
N GLN A 244 2.81 -22.34 14.99
CA GLN A 244 3.32 -23.72 15.16
C GLN A 244 4.63 -23.98 14.40
N ARG A 245 4.73 -23.54 13.15
CA ARG A 245 5.88 -23.82 12.26
C ARG A 245 7.10 -22.98 12.56
N PHE A 246 6.89 -21.72 12.91
CA PHE A 246 7.99 -20.78 13.03
C PHE A 246 8.35 -20.46 14.47
N GLY A 247 7.46 -20.74 15.43
CA GLY A 247 7.64 -20.31 16.81
C GLY A 247 7.63 -18.78 16.94
N LEU A 248 7.72 -18.29 18.15
CA LEU A 248 7.66 -16.89 18.50
C LEU A 248 9.06 -16.34 18.84
N PRO A 249 9.34 -15.03 18.68
CA PRO A 249 8.48 -14.01 18.08
C PRO A 249 8.58 -13.94 16.54
N PHE A 250 7.59 -13.32 15.88
CA PHE A 250 7.64 -12.97 14.45
C PHE A 250 6.79 -11.76 14.11
N TYR A 251 7.04 -11.20 12.92
CA TYR A 251 6.22 -10.18 12.27
C TYR A 251 5.38 -10.83 11.16
N ALA A 252 4.19 -10.30 10.92
CA ALA A 252 3.41 -10.66 9.75
C ALA A 252 2.95 -9.39 9.04
N THR A 253 3.21 -9.30 7.72
CA THR A 253 2.74 -8.20 6.88
C THR A 253 1.59 -8.67 6.00
N SER A 254 0.64 -7.79 5.72
CA SER A 254 -0.42 -8.02 4.75
C SER A 254 -0.66 -6.78 3.91
N VAL A 255 -0.96 -7.02 2.64
CA VAL A 255 -1.31 -5.98 1.66
C VAL A 255 -2.58 -5.20 1.99
N GLY A 256 -3.35 -5.65 2.98
CA GLY A 256 -4.54 -4.97 3.51
C GLY A 256 -4.83 -5.35 4.96
N ASP A 257 -5.26 -4.39 5.75
CA ASP A 257 -5.52 -4.55 7.19
C ASP A 257 -6.64 -5.54 7.53
N ASN A 258 -7.56 -5.81 6.59
CA ASN A 258 -8.73 -6.68 6.78
C ASN A 258 -8.35 -8.10 7.19
N ASP A 259 -7.19 -8.59 6.74
CA ASP A 259 -6.72 -9.94 7.08
C ASP A 259 -6.55 -10.11 8.58
N TRP A 260 -6.19 -9.03 9.27
CA TRP A 260 -5.97 -9.06 10.70
C TRP A 260 -7.27 -9.15 11.50
N ASP A 261 -8.44 -8.85 10.91
CA ASP A 261 -9.75 -9.09 11.53
C ASP A 261 -9.96 -10.58 11.82
N PHE A 262 -9.35 -11.45 11.02
CA PHE A 262 -9.43 -12.90 11.14
C PHE A 262 -8.26 -13.53 11.91
N ALA A 263 -7.09 -12.88 11.93
CA ALA A 263 -5.90 -13.37 12.61
C ALA A 263 -5.94 -13.08 14.13
N VAL A 264 -6.37 -11.87 14.51
CA VAL A 264 -6.37 -11.41 15.90
C VAL A 264 -7.18 -12.31 16.85
N PRO A 265 -8.42 -12.74 16.52
CA PRO A 265 -9.16 -13.67 17.37
C PRO A 265 -8.45 -15.01 17.60
N VAL A 266 -7.72 -15.50 16.60
CA VAL A 266 -6.94 -16.76 16.69
C VAL A 266 -5.76 -16.61 17.65
N LEU A 267 -5.03 -15.52 17.54
CA LEU A 267 -3.90 -15.23 18.44
C LEU A 267 -4.37 -15.08 19.89
N HIS A 268 -5.47 -14.37 20.13
CA HIS A 268 -6.07 -14.25 21.45
C HIS A 268 -6.52 -15.59 22.03
N SER A 269 -7.28 -16.38 21.27
CA SER A 269 -7.76 -17.69 21.71
C SER A 269 -6.65 -18.70 21.93
N GLY A 270 -5.53 -18.55 21.19
CA GLY A 270 -4.31 -19.33 21.37
C GLY A 270 -3.45 -18.90 22.57
N GLY A 271 -3.83 -17.85 23.28
CA GLY A 271 -3.07 -17.33 24.43
C GLY A 271 -1.71 -16.75 24.06
N VAL A 272 -1.54 -16.30 22.80
CA VAL A 272 -0.29 -15.70 22.34
C VAL A 272 -0.14 -14.32 22.97
N ASP A 273 1.03 -14.02 23.55
CA ASP A 273 1.32 -12.68 24.06
C ASP A 273 1.42 -11.68 22.91
N PRO A 274 0.70 -10.53 22.96
CA PRO A 274 0.74 -9.50 21.91
C PRO A 274 2.14 -8.95 21.57
N SER A 275 3.09 -9.04 22.51
CA SER A 275 4.48 -8.65 22.25
C SER A 275 5.23 -9.63 21.34
N GLN A 276 4.73 -10.85 21.18
CA GLN A 276 5.40 -11.94 20.45
C GLN A 276 5.00 -12.03 18.95
N VAL A 277 3.88 -11.41 18.57
CA VAL A 277 3.43 -11.32 17.18
C VAL A 277 3.09 -9.88 16.88
N LYS A 278 3.76 -9.29 15.90
CA LYS A 278 3.51 -7.92 15.47
C LYS A 278 2.93 -7.94 14.05
N LEU A 279 1.67 -7.54 13.93
CA LEU A 279 0.94 -7.45 12.68
C LEU A 279 1.15 -6.06 12.07
N ILE A 280 1.53 -6.02 10.82
CA ILE A 280 1.76 -4.82 10.02
C ILE A 280 0.80 -4.91 8.84
N GLY A 281 0.03 -3.86 8.59
CA GLY A 281 -0.92 -3.84 7.48
C GLY A 281 -0.79 -2.60 6.63
N ALA A 282 -1.61 -2.54 5.62
CA ALA A 282 -1.74 -1.39 4.75
C ALA A 282 -3.21 -1.02 4.57
N ASP A 283 -3.43 0.12 3.92
CA ASP A 283 -4.67 0.78 3.58
C ASP A 283 -5.21 1.72 4.68
N GLY A 284 -5.08 1.41 5.98
CA GLY A 284 -5.57 2.28 7.05
C GLY A 284 -7.06 2.11 7.34
N ASN A 285 -7.53 0.88 7.46
CA ASN A 285 -8.92 0.56 7.80
C ASN A 285 -9.27 1.03 9.22
N ARG A 286 -10.54 1.29 9.50
CA ARG A 286 -11.02 1.68 10.83
C ARG A 286 -10.62 0.68 11.91
N SER A 287 -10.72 -0.61 11.62
CA SER A 287 -10.33 -1.68 12.54
C SER A 287 -8.82 -1.67 12.85
N ALA A 288 -7.97 -1.28 11.88
CA ALA A 288 -6.54 -1.12 12.10
C ALA A 288 -6.24 0.02 13.10
N TYR A 289 -6.84 1.18 12.89
CA TYR A 289 -6.70 2.30 13.84
C TYR A 289 -7.15 1.93 15.26
N ASP A 290 -8.27 1.20 15.37
CA ASP A 290 -8.77 0.74 16.67
C ASP A 290 -7.81 -0.26 17.34
N ARG A 291 -7.25 -1.21 16.59
CA ARG A 291 -6.28 -2.19 17.10
C ARG A 291 -4.98 -1.51 17.55
N ILE A 292 -4.42 -0.61 16.74
CA ILE A 292 -3.20 0.14 17.06
C ILE A 292 -3.41 1.00 18.29
N ARG A 293 -4.55 1.70 18.41
CA ARG A 293 -4.88 2.56 19.55
C ARG A 293 -4.99 1.77 20.85
N LYS A 294 -5.61 0.60 20.82
CA LYS A 294 -5.71 -0.29 22.00
C LYS A 294 -4.34 -0.79 22.45
N GLY A 295 -3.47 -1.13 21.48
CA GLY A 295 -2.08 -1.52 21.73
C GLY A 295 -1.88 -2.97 22.22
N ASP A 296 -2.95 -3.73 22.42
CA ASP A 296 -2.95 -5.13 22.85
C ASP A 296 -3.56 -6.09 21.82
N GLN A 297 -3.81 -5.58 20.61
CA GLN A 297 -4.50 -6.29 19.53
C GLN A 297 -3.53 -6.75 18.43
N TYR A 298 -2.26 -6.98 18.75
CA TYR A 298 -1.18 -7.44 17.87
C TYR A 298 -0.85 -6.49 16.70
N GLN A 299 -1.81 -5.78 16.12
CA GLN A 299 -1.51 -4.83 15.04
C GLN A 299 -0.86 -3.58 15.60
N VAL A 300 0.33 -3.29 15.10
CA VAL A 300 1.20 -2.21 15.60
C VAL A 300 1.40 -1.11 14.58
N VAL A 301 1.16 -1.42 13.28
CA VAL A 301 1.34 -0.49 12.15
C VAL A 301 0.25 -0.71 11.11
N THR A 302 -0.15 0.38 10.47
CA THR A 302 -0.74 0.39 9.13
C THR A 302 -0.08 1.47 8.29
N VAL A 303 0.18 1.18 7.03
CA VAL A 303 0.56 2.19 6.03
C VAL A 303 -0.73 2.68 5.39
N SER A 304 -1.18 3.84 5.86
CA SER A 304 -2.53 4.36 5.59
C SER A 304 -2.57 5.22 4.34
N GLU A 305 -3.62 5.06 3.54
CA GLU A 305 -3.86 5.81 2.30
C GLU A 305 -4.94 6.88 2.49
N PRO A 306 -4.84 8.05 1.82
CA PRO A 306 -5.77 9.16 1.98
C PRO A 306 -6.97 9.02 1.04
N PHE A 307 -7.87 8.10 1.31
CA PHE A 307 -9.00 7.76 0.43
C PHE A 307 -9.91 8.94 0.11
N GLU A 308 -10.10 9.87 1.06
CA GLU A 308 -10.86 11.08 0.81
C GLU A 308 -10.20 11.95 -0.26
N LEU A 309 -8.89 12.20 -0.14
CA LEU A 309 -8.12 12.95 -1.12
C LEU A 309 -8.15 12.25 -2.49
N GLN A 310 -7.95 10.92 -2.51
CA GLN A 310 -7.96 10.14 -3.76
C GLN A 310 -9.33 10.19 -4.46
N GLY A 311 -10.44 10.23 -3.71
CA GLY A 311 -11.78 10.45 -4.26
C GLY A 311 -11.93 11.84 -4.91
N TRP A 312 -11.38 12.90 -4.28
CA TRP A 312 -11.35 14.24 -4.86
C TRP A 312 -10.44 14.31 -6.09
N GLN A 313 -9.28 13.65 -6.03
CA GLN A 313 -8.37 13.52 -7.17
C GLN A 313 -9.06 12.85 -8.35
N ALA A 314 -9.87 11.82 -8.15
CA ALA A 314 -10.58 11.14 -9.23
C ALA A 314 -11.50 12.09 -10.02
N ILE A 315 -12.14 13.03 -9.35
CA ILE A 315 -12.97 14.05 -9.99
C ILE A 315 -12.10 15.07 -10.77
N ASP A 316 -10.95 15.50 -10.22
CA ASP A 316 -10.01 16.36 -10.94
C ASP A 316 -9.46 15.68 -12.19
N GLU A 317 -9.09 14.42 -12.08
CA GLU A 317 -8.55 13.65 -13.21
C GLU A 317 -9.60 13.40 -14.30
N LEU A 318 -10.86 13.13 -13.94
CA LEU A 318 -11.96 13.06 -14.90
C LEU A 318 -12.19 14.41 -15.58
N ASN A 319 -12.12 15.52 -14.83
CA ASN A 319 -12.22 16.87 -15.40
C ASN A 319 -11.14 17.12 -16.44
N ARG A 320 -9.87 16.77 -16.14
CA ARG A 320 -8.75 16.84 -17.09
C ARG A 320 -9.00 15.99 -18.33
N ALA A 321 -9.45 14.75 -18.13
CA ALA A 321 -9.74 13.83 -19.23
C ALA A 321 -10.83 14.34 -20.17
N PHE A 322 -11.86 15.03 -19.65
CA PHE A 322 -12.92 15.64 -20.46
C PHE A 322 -12.40 16.79 -21.33
N HIS A 323 -11.41 17.54 -20.87
CA HIS A 323 -10.80 18.64 -21.59
C HIS A 323 -9.62 18.22 -22.48
N GLY A 324 -9.23 16.94 -22.46
CA GLY A 324 -8.06 16.45 -23.22
C GLY A 324 -6.72 16.95 -22.65
N GLU A 325 -6.72 17.45 -21.42
CA GLU A 325 -5.51 17.82 -20.68
C GLU A 325 -4.78 16.58 -20.15
N PRO A 326 -3.47 16.63 -19.91
CA PRO A 326 -2.77 15.53 -19.27
C PRO A 326 -3.24 15.30 -17.83
N SER A 327 -3.02 14.09 -17.29
CA SER A 327 -3.22 13.84 -15.86
C SER A 327 -2.35 14.75 -15.01
N SER A 328 -2.76 14.97 -13.76
CA SER A 328 -2.02 15.85 -12.83
C SER A 328 -0.62 15.32 -12.52
N GLY A 329 -0.41 14.00 -12.64
CA GLY A 329 0.81 13.33 -12.23
C GLY A 329 0.99 13.22 -10.72
N PHE A 330 0.00 13.66 -9.94
CA PHE A 330 0.08 13.64 -8.48
C PHE A 330 -0.04 12.23 -7.93
N VAL A 331 0.90 11.86 -7.07
CA VAL A 331 0.90 10.62 -6.29
C VAL A 331 1.17 11.01 -4.84
N GLN A 332 0.21 10.75 -3.97
CA GLN A 332 0.36 11.01 -2.55
C GLN A 332 1.41 10.05 -1.95
N PRO A 333 2.34 10.52 -1.12
CA PRO A 333 3.24 9.63 -0.38
C PRO A 333 2.49 8.87 0.72
N PRO A 334 2.94 7.64 1.06
CA PRO A 334 2.32 6.84 2.11
C PRO A 334 2.48 7.49 3.50
N PHE A 335 1.52 7.21 4.38
CA PHE A 335 1.54 7.65 5.77
C PHE A 335 1.57 6.46 6.73
N LEU A 336 2.69 6.29 7.44
CA LEU A 336 2.88 5.19 8.38
C LEU A 336 2.29 5.56 9.74
N VAL A 337 1.26 4.83 10.15
CA VAL A 337 0.54 5.02 11.41
C VAL A 337 0.98 4.00 12.45
N THR A 338 1.41 4.48 13.59
CA THR A 338 1.72 3.71 14.79
C THR A 338 0.98 4.28 15.99
N LYS A 339 1.16 3.68 17.15
CA LYS A 339 0.60 4.22 18.40
C LYS A 339 1.08 5.64 18.71
N ASP A 340 2.29 6.01 18.28
CA ASP A 340 2.90 7.31 18.61
C ASP A 340 2.23 8.48 17.86
N ASN A 341 1.72 8.24 16.63
CA ASN A 341 1.07 9.25 15.81
C ASN A 341 -0.41 8.95 15.52
N ILE A 342 -1.03 8.01 16.25
CA ILE A 342 -2.40 7.52 16.02
C ILE A 342 -3.48 8.62 16.07
N HIS A 343 -3.20 9.75 16.66
CA HIS A 343 -4.12 10.89 16.76
C HIS A 343 -3.88 11.95 15.68
N ALA A 344 -2.80 11.81 14.91
CA ALA A 344 -2.46 12.75 13.85
C ALA A 344 -3.34 12.57 12.59
N GLU A 345 -3.46 13.62 11.80
CA GLU A 345 -3.97 13.60 10.42
C GLU A 345 -5.22 12.73 10.19
N GLY A 346 -6.25 12.96 10.99
CA GLY A 346 -7.52 12.23 10.89
C GLY A 346 -7.58 10.96 11.74
N GLY A 347 -6.52 10.59 12.43
CA GLY A 347 -6.47 9.37 13.25
C GLY A 347 -7.57 9.25 14.29
N ASP A 348 -8.03 10.36 14.91
CA ASP A 348 -9.18 10.36 15.83
C ASP A 348 -10.50 9.96 15.14
N LYS A 349 -10.56 9.99 13.81
CA LYS A 349 -11.68 9.53 13.00
C LYS A 349 -11.45 8.14 12.41
N ASN A 350 -10.36 7.47 12.81
CA ASN A 350 -9.94 6.18 12.27
C ASN A 350 -9.73 6.19 10.74
N THR A 351 -9.06 7.23 10.24
CA THR A 351 -8.74 7.37 8.82
C THR A 351 -7.55 8.32 8.65
N PHE A 352 -6.88 8.24 7.51
CA PHE A 352 -5.84 9.21 7.16
C PHE A 352 -6.46 10.39 6.38
N ILE A 353 -6.31 11.60 6.92
CA ILE A 353 -6.68 12.86 6.28
C ILE A 353 -5.44 13.76 6.35
N PRO A 354 -4.68 13.90 5.25
CA PRO A 354 -3.49 14.75 5.26
C PRO A 354 -3.83 16.19 5.61
N GLY A 355 -2.97 16.80 6.45
CA GLY A 355 -3.13 18.15 6.96
C GLY A 355 -2.79 19.27 5.94
N ASN A 356 -2.86 18.96 4.64
CA ASN A 356 -2.40 19.82 3.54
C ASN A 356 -3.52 20.63 2.85
N ASP A 357 -4.70 20.70 3.46
CA ASP A 357 -5.86 21.49 2.95
C ASP A 357 -6.26 21.17 1.48
N TYR A 358 -6.05 19.92 1.02
CA TYR A 358 -6.30 19.51 -0.37
C TYR A 358 -7.67 19.92 -0.91
N LYS A 359 -8.73 19.89 -0.08
CA LYS A 359 -10.08 20.32 -0.51
C LYS A 359 -10.10 21.78 -0.96
N ALA A 360 -9.48 22.66 -0.18
CA ALA A 360 -9.38 24.07 -0.51
C ALA A 360 -8.56 24.28 -1.78
N HIS A 361 -7.50 23.51 -1.97
CA HIS A 361 -6.69 23.53 -3.20
C HIS A 361 -7.49 23.09 -4.42
N TYR A 362 -8.24 21.97 -4.35
CA TYR A 362 -9.09 21.51 -5.46
C TYR A 362 -10.19 22.52 -5.77
N LEU A 363 -10.94 23.02 -4.77
CA LEU A 363 -11.98 24.03 -4.99
C LEU A 363 -11.41 25.28 -5.66
N LYS A 364 -10.23 25.73 -5.25
CA LYS A 364 -9.55 26.89 -5.83
C LYS A 364 -9.20 26.66 -7.30
N ILE A 365 -8.61 25.52 -7.67
CA ILE A 365 -8.23 25.26 -9.07
C ILE A 365 -9.42 24.99 -9.97
N TRP A 366 -10.55 24.56 -9.42
CA TRP A 366 -11.82 24.38 -10.13
C TRP A 366 -12.64 25.67 -10.25
N ASP A 367 -12.21 26.78 -9.63
CA ASP A 367 -12.94 28.06 -9.56
C ASP A 367 -14.35 27.89 -8.92
N VAL A 368 -14.44 27.07 -7.87
CA VAL A 368 -15.68 26.79 -7.11
C VAL A 368 -15.54 27.36 -5.70
N LYS A 369 -16.65 27.94 -5.21
CA LYS A 369 -16.73 28.56 -3.88
C LYS A 369 -17.23 27.56 -2.82
#